data_6fb4b85cda4c1d68c857ee96986b0dfa
#
_entry.id   6fb4b85cda4c1d68c857ee96986b0dfa
#
_cell.length_a   1.000
_cell.length_b   1.000
_cell.length_c   1.000
_cell.angle_alpha   90.00
_cell.angle_beta   90.00
_cell.angle_gamma   90.00
#
_symmetry.space_group_name_H-M   'P 1'
#
loop_
_entity.id
_entity.type
_entity.pdbx_description
1 polymer ?
#
loop_
_entity_poly.entity_id
_entity_poly.type
_entity_poly.pdbx_seq_one_letter_code
_entity_poly.pdbx_strand_id
1 'polypeptide(L)'
;MDPGLVSRLRERLKDQPDAASPLRRLRSGRRVAMMLHDPAQPVEPHTRAYAELLCQCQGRGSYRINDRVLELEAGELVLLGQNTLLAIPEQPDDGLVVRFWLLPAMFGDVLRFLGEEETPLREFLLRCMGQETPYGYLHFRVGGVKAVENLVENLILHLLDHPDSRRAIPMHTVVLLFMNLLEQTDRLTIGIREQMAVLRALKYIEMNYANASLTHLAQIAHSDVSWLSREIHRRTGRTFTELVQERRLNQAAWLLTNTRQKVSDIALSVGYENISYFHRIFAKRFGCSPKKYRDTNL
;
A
#
# COMPACT_ATOMS: atom_id res chain seq x y z
N MET A 1 -13.07 -20.01 12.07
CA MET A 1 -12.07 -20.31 13.14
C MET A 1 -12.62 -21.34 14.10
N ASP A 2 -11.77 -22.20 14.65
CA ASP A 2 -12.15 -23.27 15.61
C ASP A 2 -12.72 -22.69 16.90
N PRO A 3 -13.90 -23.16 17.39
CA PRO A 3 -14.52 -22.63 18.60
C PRO A 3 -13.70 -22.87 19.88
N GLY A 4 -12.93 -23.97 19.95
CA GLY A 4 -12.05 -24.25 21.07
C GLY A 4 -10.90 -23.25 21.15
N LEU A 5 -10.34 -22.86 20.01
CA LEU A 5 -9.30 -21.83 19.94
C LEU A 5 -9.86 -20.47 20.35
N VAL A 6 -11.06 -20.13 19.89
CA VAL A 6 -11.73 -18.87 20.28
C VAL A 6 -11.92 -18.79 21.80
N SER A 7 -12.35 -19.89 22.44
CA SER A 7 -12.49 -19.96 23.90
C SER A 7 -11.16 -19.75 24.61
N ARG A 8 -10.07 -20.39 24.17
CA ARG A 8 -8.71 -20.19 24.69
C ARG A 8 -8.23 -18.73 24.56
N LEU A 9 -8.52 -18.10 23.42
CA LEU A 9 -8.15 -16.71 23.19
C LEU A 9 -8.90 -15.76 24.15
N ARG A 10 -10.20 -16.01 24.38
CA ARG A 10 -11.00 -15.21 25.33
C ARG A 10 -10.54 -15.39 26.79
N GLU A 11 -10.17 -16.59 27.19
CA GLU A 11 -9.55 -16.82 28.52
C GLU A 11 -8.23 -16.05 28.63
N ARG A 12 -7.38 -16.14 27.60
CA ARG A 12 -6.08 -15.45 27.59
C ARG A 12 -6.21 -13.94 27.67
N LEU A 13 -7.27 -13.33 27.07
CA LEU A 13 -7.55 -11.90 27.20
C LEU A 13 -7.82 -11.49 28.65
N LYS A 14 -8.52 -12.34 29.43
CA LYS A 14 -8.80 -12.06 30.85
C LYS A 14 -7.54 -12.10 31.72
N ASP A 15 -6.58 -12.94 31.35
CA ASP A 15 -5.35 -13.17 32.11
C ASP A 15 -4.19 -12.24 31.71
N GLN A 16 -4.38 -11.31 30.74
CA GLN A 16 -3.34 -10.39 30.31
C GLN A 16 -3.42 -9.05 31.07
N PRO A 17 -2.71 -8.88 32.21
CA PRO A 17 -2.63 -7.58 32.89
C PRO A 17 -1.63 -6.63 32.23
N ASP A 18 -0.83 -7.08 31.26
CA ASP A 18 0.17 -6.17 30.68
C ASP A 18 0.57 -6.60 29.27
N ALA A 19 0.23 -5.75 28.29
CA ALA A 19 0.74 -5.82 26.94
C ALA A 19 2.24 -5.49 26.97
N ALA A 20 3.07 -6.39 27.46
CA ALA A 20 4.53 -6.30 27.26
C ALA A 20 4.74 -6.07 25.78
N SER A 21 5.01 -4.80 25.45
CA SER A 21 4.98 -4.23 24.10
C SER A 21 5.46 -5.25 23.09
N PRO A 22 4.66 -5.68 22.08
CA PRO A 22 5.11 -6.58 21.01
C PRO A 22 6.41 -6.11 20.38
N LEU A 23 6.71 -4.80 20.41
CA LEU A 23 8.01 -4.23 20.06
C LEU A 23 9.18 -4.83 20.87
N ARG A 24 8.99 -5.12 22.15
CA ARG A 24 10.02 -5.78 22.96
C ARG A 24 10.29 -7.19 22.45
N ARG A 25 9.26 -7.89 22.01
CA ARG A 25 9.38 -9.23 21.42
C ARG A 25 10.08 -9.19 20.07
N LEU A 26 9.74 -8.25 19.18
CA LEU A 26 10.41 -8.05 17.90
C LEU A 26 11.89 -7.63 18.09
N ARG A 27 12.19 -6.76 19.05
CA ARG A 27 13.56 -6.35 19.39
C ARG A 27 14.43 -7.49 19.92
N SER A 28 13.81 -8.55 20.46
CA SER A 28 14.54 -9.76 20.93
C SER A 28 14.94 -10.71 19.79
N GLY A 29 14.83 -10.30 18.53
CA GLY A 29 15.23 -11.07 17.35
C GLY A 29 14.10 -11.90 16.73
N ARG A 30 12.86 -11.72 17.15
CA ARG A 30 11.68 -12.35 16.51
C ARG A 30 11.25 -11.56 15.31
N ARG A 31 10.81 -12.25 14.28
CA ARG A 31 10.32 -11.64 13.04
C ARG A 31 8.80 -11.44 13.04
N VAL A 32 8.12 -12.20 13.88
CA VAL A 32 6.66 -12.18 14.06
C VAL A 32 6.34 -12.10 15.54
N ALA A 33 5.43 -11.23 15.91
CA ALA A 33 4.85 -11.17 17.25
C ALA A 33 3.33 -11.10 17.15
N MET A 34 2.62 -11.57 18.19
CA MET A 34 1.17 -11.57 18.26
C MET A 34 0.69 -10.80 19.49
N MET A 35 -0.43 -10.12 19.34
CA MET A 35 -1.17 -9.48 20.42
C MET A 35 -2.66 -9.76 20.25
N LEU A 36 -3.31 -10.11 21.35
CA LEU A 36 -4.78 -10.12 21.43
C LEU A 36 -5.26 -8.69 21.69
N HIS A 37 -6.26 -8.24 20.95
CA HIS A 37 -6.87 -6.94 21.19
C HIS A 37 -8.11 -7.12 22.08
N ASP A 38 -8.14 -6.40 23.19
CA ASP A 38 -9.31 -6.31 24.06
C ASP A 38 -10.37 -5.42 23.40
N PRO A 39 -11.57 -5.95 23.08
CA PRO A 39 -12.63 -5.17 22.45
C PRO A 39 -13.03 -3.90 23.20
N ALA A 40 -12.96 -3.92 24.53
CA ALA A 40 -13.31 -2.79 25.39
C ALA A 40 -12.22 -1.69 25.44
N GLN A 41 -11.02 -1.96 24.89
CA GLN A 41 -9.90 -1.00 24.91
C GLN A 41 -9.69 -0.36 23.55
N PRO A 42 -10.11 0.89 23.34
CA PRO A 42 -9.84 1.59 22.11
C PRO A 42 -8.33 1.84 21.93
N VAL A 43 -7.90 1.86 20.69
CA VAL A 43 -6.52 2.21 20.29
C VAL A 43 -6.55 3.55 19.60
N GLU A 44 -5.89 4.52 20.22
CA GLU A 44 -5.75 5.87 19.68
C GLU A 44 -5.00 5.86 18.33
N PRO A 45 -5.27 6.85 17.46
CA PRO A 45 -4.61 6.96 16.18
C PRO A 45 -3.08 6.98 16.32
N HIS A 46 -2.40 5.99 15.74
CA HIS A 46 -0.94 5.90 15.76
C HIS A 46 -0.38 5.24 14.51
N THR A 47 0.88 5.52 14.23
CA THR A 47 1.66 4.85 13.19
C THR A 47 2.73 3.96 13.79
N ARG A 48 3.30 3.07 12.98
CA ARG A 48 4.33 2.11 13.44
C ARG A 48 5.39 1.85 12.38
N ALA A 49 6.55 1.38 12.83
CA ALA A 49 7.71 1.08 11.98
C ALA A 49 7.75 -0.38 11.46
N TYR A 50 6.67 -1.13 11.61
CA TYR A 50 6.51 -2.51 11.16
C TYR A 50 5.17 -2.67 10.43
N ALA A 51 5.04 -3.74 9.65
CA ALA A 51 3.76 -4.09 9.06
C ALA A 51 2.90 -4.83 10.08
N GLU A 52 1.58 -4.72 9.95
CA GLU A 52 0.64 -5.36 10.85
C GLU A 52 -0.43 -6.11 10.07
N LEU A 53 -0.65 -7.36 10.45
CA LEU A 53 -1.76 -8.16 9.94
C LEU A 53 -2.83 -8.25 11.03
N LEU A 54 -3.98 -7.61 10.78
CA LEU A 54 -5.19 -7.74 11.59
C LEU A 54 -5.97 -8.95 11.13
N CYS A 55 -6.42 -9.77 12.06
CA CYS A 55 -7.32 -10.88 11.81
C CYS A 55 -8.58 -10.74 12.66
N GLN A 56 -9.74 -10.55 12.03
CA GLN A 56 -11.03 -10.59 12.69
C GLN A 56 -11.42 -12.06 12.92
N CYS A 57 -11.17 -12.56 14.12
CA CYS A 57 -11.35 -13.98 14.43
C CYS A 57 -12.80 -14.35 14.70
N GLN A 58 -13.59 -13.43 15.27
CA GLN A 58 -15.01 -13.60 15.58
C GLN A 58 -15.73 -12.25 15.57
N GLY A 59 -17.04 -12.26 15.29
CA GLY A 59 -17.87 -11.05 15.26
C GLY A 59 -17.52 -10.10 14.11
N ARG A 60 -17.89 -8.84 14.29
CA ARG A 60 -17.55 -7.74 13.37
C ARG A 60 -16.69 -6.73 14.09
N GLY A 61 -15.83 -6.04 13.34
CA GLY A 61 -15.02 -4.98 13.89
C GLY A 61 -14.93 -3.78 12.97
N SER A 62 -14.88 -2.57 13.55
CA SER A 62 -14.73 -1.31 12.85
C SER A 62 -13.34 -0.74 13.11
N TYR A 63 -12.65 -0.34 12.03
CA TYR A 63 -11.27 0.14 12.07
C TYR A 63 -11.15 1.44 11.30
N ARG A 64 -10.53 2.44 11.92
CA ARG A 64 -10.20 3.68 11.20
C ARG A 64 -8.76 3.59 10.69
N ILE A 65 -8.62 3.46 9.36
CA ILE A 65 -7.33 3.34 8.68
C ILE A 65 -7.14 4.57 7.81
N ASN A 66 -6.18 5.42 8.18
CA ASN A 66 -6.03 6.77 7.63
C ASN A 66 -7.38 7.54 7.79
N ASP A 67 -7.93 8.06 6.70
CA ASP A 67 -9.18 8.83 6.72
C ASP A 67 -10.43 7.97 6.44
N ARG A 68 -10.33 6.65 6.54
CA ARG A 68 -11.41 5.73 6.19
C ARG A 68 -11.79 4.81 7.32
N VAL A 69 -13.07 4.52 7.42
CA VAL A 69 -13.60 3.45 8.24
C VAL A 69 -13.68 2.18 7.40
N LEU A 70 -13.13 1.11 7.92
CA LEU A 70 -13.17 -0.23 7.33
C LEU A 70 -13.87 -1.17 8.31
N GLU A 71 -14.92 -1.82 7.84
CA GLU A 71 -15.62 -2.87 8.58
C GLU A 71 -15.04 -4.23 8.19
N LEU A 72 -14.74 -5.06 9.18
CA LEU A 72 -14.27 -6.44 8.99
C LEU A 72 -15.28 -7.42 9.54
N GLU A 73 -15.50 -8.50 8.81
CA GLU A 73 -16.25 -9.66 9.25
C GLU A 73 -15.33 -10.79 9.73
N ALA A 74 -15.89 -11.75 10.45
CA ALA A 74 -15.14 -12.91 10.94
C ALA A 74 -14.44 -13.66 9.78
N GLY A 75 -13.16 -13.94 9.95
CA GLY A 75 -12.30 -14.59 8.96
C GLY A 75 -11.64 -13.62 7.97
N GLU A 76 -11.94 -12.33 8.02
CA GLU A 76 -11.28 -11.35 7.16
C GLU A 76 -9.94 -10.88 7.73
N LEU A 77 -9.02 -10.55 6.81
CA LEU A 77 -7.66 -10.13 7.13
C LEU A 77 -7.36 -8.76 6.54
N VAL A 78 -6.64 -7.93 7.29
CA VAL A 78 -6.10 -6.66 6.77
C VAL A 78 -4.62 -6.57 7.04
N LEU A 79 -3.83 -6.45 5.96
CA LEU A 79 -2.40 -6.18 6.04
C LEU A 79 -2.16 -4.67 5.93
N LEU A 80 -1.61 -4.09 6.98
CA LEU A 80 -1.26 -2.67 7.09
C LEU A 80 0.23 -2.48 6.86
N GLY A 81 0.57 -1.48 6.04
CA GLY A 81 1.96 -1.06 5.87
C GLY A 81 2.46 -0.20 7.03
N GLN A 82 3.79 -0.03 7.07
CA GLN A 82 4.42 0.93 7.99
C GLN A 82 3.83 2.32 7.76
N ASN A 83 3.83 3.14 8.81
CA ASN A 83 3.32 4.52 8.80
C ASN A 83 1.84 4.68 8.39
N THR A 84 1.10 3.58 8.23
CA THR A 84 -0.35 3.64 8.09
C THR A 84 -0.96 4.03 9.42
N LEU A 85 -1.75 5.08 9.45
CA LEU A 85 -2.46 5.52 10.65
C LEU A 85 -3.59 4.54 10.94
N LEU A 86 -3.54 3.88 12.10
CA LEU A 86 -4.60 3.00 12.58
C LEU A 86 -5.15 3.53 13.89
N ALA A 87 -6.47 3.61 13.97
CA ALA A 87 -7.20 3.71 15.23
C ALA A 87 -8.23 2.59 15.28
N ILE A 88 -8.39 1.99 16.45
CA ILE A 88 -9.38 0.96 16.70
C ILE A 88 -10.34 1.54 17.74
N PRO A 89 -11.56 1.93 17.37
CA PRO A 89 -12.56 2.34 18.36
C PRO A 89 -12.95 1.15 19.22
N GLU A 90 -13.71 1.40 20.28
CA GLU A 90 -14.33 0.33 21.07
C GLU A 90 -15.11 -0.61 20.16
N GLN A 91 -14.89 -1.91 20.31
CA GLN A 91 -15.47 -2.95 19.48
C GLN A 91 -16.67 -3.62 20.20
N PRO A 92 -17.58 -4.27 19.45
CA PRO A 92 -18.62 -5.10 20.07
C PRO A 92 -18.03 -6.20 20.97
N ASP A 93 -18.69 -6.53 22.05
CA ASP A 93 -18.24 -7.53 23.06
C ASP A 93 -18.05 -8.93 22.46
N ASP A 94 -18.74 -9.26 21.36
CA ASP A 94 -18.57 -10.52 20.64
C ASP A 94 -17.38 -10.51 19.67
N GLY A 95 -16.77 -9.35 19.45
CA GLY A 95 -15.60 -9.18 18.61
C GLY A 95 -14.37 -9.87 19.21
N LEU A 96 -13.58 -10.50 18.37
CA LEU A 96 -12.26 -11.05 18.73
C LEU A 96 -11.27 -10.76 17.62
N VAL A 97 -10.22 -10.03 17.97
CA VAL A 97 -9.19 -9.60 17.03
C VAL A 97 -7.82 -10.07 17.47
N VAL A 98 -7.11 -10.68 16.55
CA VAL A 98 -5.69 -11.02 16.70
C VAL A 98 -4.87 -10.11 15.79
N ARG A 99 -3.84 -9.52 16.34
CA ARG A 99 -2.91 -8.62 15.63
C ARG A 99 -1.54 -9.28 15.55
N PHE A 100 -1.04 -9.47 14.34
CA PHE A 100 0.32 -9.97 14.11
C PHE A 100 1.21 -8.81 13.65
N TRP A 101 2.34 -8.64 14.30
CA TRP A 101 3.33 -7.65 13.94
C TRP A 101 4.46 -8.31 13.20
N LEU A 102 4.73 -7.81 12.00
CA LEU A 102 5.64 -8.41 11.04
C LEU A 102 6.81 -7.45 10.78
N LEU A 103 8.03 -7.92 11.04
CA LEU A 103 9.21 -7.13 10.69
C LEU A 103 9.40 -7.10 9.18
N PRO A 104 9.57 -5.91 8.55
CA PRO A 104 9.79 -5.80 7.11
C PRO A 104 10.97 -6.62 6.60
N ALA A 105 12.00 -6.82 7.40
CA ALA A 105 13.15 -7.64 7.05
C ALA A 105 12.80 -9.11 6.69
N MET A 106 11.62 -9.62 7.11
CA MET A 106 11.18 -10.96 6.73
C MET A 106 10.59 -11.03 5.31
N PHE A 107 10.17 -9.90 4.75
CA PHE A 107 9.50 -9.89 3.45
C PHE A 107 10.42 -10.27 2.29
N GLY A 108 11.74 -10.11 2.44
CA GLY A 108 12.70 -10.65 1.47
C GLY A 108 12.62 -12.18 1.35
N ASP A 109 12.44 -12.87 2.48
CA ASP A 109 12.25 -14.33 2.48
C ASP A 109 10.89 -14.69 1.88
N VAL A 110 9.83 -13.95 2.23
CA VAL A 110 8.48 -14.15 1.65
C VAL A 110 8.51 -13.98 0.12
N LEU A 111 9.10 -12.91 -0.38
CA LEU A 111 9.14 -12.58 -1.81
C LEU A 111 9.87 -13.64 -2.66
N ARG A 112 10.85 -14.37 -2.09
CA ARG A 112 11.51 -15.49 -2.79
C ARG A 112 10.54 -16.62 -3.12
N PHE A 113 9.49 -16.81 -2.33
CA PHE A 113 8.49 -17.87 -2.53
C PHE A 113 7.27 -17.40 -3.31
N LEU A 114 7.02 -16.08 -3.39
CA LEU A 114 5.88 -15.53 -4.13
C LEU A 114 6.09 -15.47 -5.65
N GLY A 115 7.29 -15.79 -6.14
CA GLY A 115 7.62 -15.69 -7.56
C GLY A 115 7.81 -14.25 -8.04
N GLU A 116 7.96 -14.09 -9.36
CA GLU A 116 8.22 -12.79 -10.00
C GLU A 116 6.96 -12.11 -10.54
N GLU A 117 5.81 -12.77 -10.44
CA GLU A 117 4.55 -12.26 -10.96
C GLU A 117 4.16 -10.94 -10.28
N GLU A 118 3.82 -9.93 -11.08
CA GLU A 118 3.41 -8.61 -10.60
C GLU A 118 2.00 -8.66 -9.99
N THR A 119 1.93 -8.89 -8.68
CA THR A 119 0.69 -8.91 -7.92
C THR A 119 0.61 -7.73 -6.93
N PRO A 120 -0.60 -7.29 -6.55
CA PRO A 120 -0.77 -6.23 -5.55
C PRO A 120 -0.10 -6.56 -4.20
N LEU A 121 -0.14 -7.81 -3.77
CA LEU A 121 0.51 -8.25 -2.54
C LEU A 121 2.03 -8.15 -2.66
N ARG A 122 2.61 -8.64 -3.76
CA ARG A 122 4.05 -8.56 -4.00
C ARG A 122 4.53 -7.11 -4.01
N GLU A 123 3.82 -6.23 -4.74
CA GLU A 123 4.15 -4.80 -4.78
C GLU A 123 4.07 -4.16 -3.40
N PHE A 124 3.05 -4.50 -2.61
CA PHE A 124 2.91 -4.02 -1.24
C PHE A 124 4.08 -4.43 -0.36
N LEU A 125 4.51 -5.70 -0.41
CA LEU A 125 5.63 -6.21 0.37
C LEU A 125 6.96 -5.58 -0.04
N LEU A 126 7.20 -5.38 -1.34
CA LEU A 126 8.39 -4.67 -1.85
C LEU A 126 8.48 -3.25 -1.29
N ARG A 127 7.36 -2.54 -1.24
CA ARG A 127 7.29 -1.20 -0.65
C ARG A 127 7.56 -1.20 0.85
N CYS A 128 7.06 -2.21 1.56
CA CYS A 128 7.36 -2.38 3.00
C CYS A 128 8.85 -2.59 3.28
N MET A 129 9.64 -3.05 2.31
CA MET A 129 11.09 -3.22 2.44
C MET A 129 11.88 -1.99 2.01
N GLY A 130 11.31 -1.15 1.15
CA GLY A 130 11.95 0.05 0.62
C GLY A 130 11.97 1.21 1.62
N GLN A 131 12.67 2.29 1.24
CA GLN A 131 12.65 3.55 2.00
C GLN A 131 11.35 4.34 1.75
N GLU A 132 10.63 4.04 0.67
CA GLU A 132 9.31 4.60 0.41
C GLU A 132 8.29 3.86 1.26
N THR A 133 7.84 4.51 2.30
CA THR A 133 6.87 3.94 3.24
C THR A 133 5.53 3.70 2.56
N PRO A 134 5.02 2.46 2.56
CA PRO A 134 3.71 2.18 2.02
C PRO A 134 2.64 2.78 2.93
N TYR A 135 1.96 3.79 2.45
CA TYR A 135 0.71 4.25 3.07
C TYR A 135 -0.44 3.38 2.57
N GLY A 136 -1.11 2.66 3.48
CA GLY A 136 -2.34 1.96 3.14
C GLY A 136 -2.40 0.52 3.60
N TYR A 137 -3.36 -0.20 3.06
CA TYR A 137 -3.67 -1.56 3.49
C TYR A 137 -4.12 -2.44 2.32
N LEU A 138 -3.99 -3.75 2.52
CA LEU A 138 -4.60 -4.80 1.71
C LEU A 138 -5.67 -5.49 2.57
N HIS A 139 -6.92 -5.49 2.12
CA HIS A 139 -8.04 -6.16 2.78
C HIS A 139 -8.42 -7.42 2.01
N PHE A 140 -8.30 -8.56 2.65
CA PHE A 140 -8.61 -9.88 2.13
C PHE A 140 -9.92 -10.38 2.73
N ARG A 141 -10.96 -10.50 1.89
CA ARG A 141 -12.27 -11.05 2.26
C ARG A 141 -12.27 -12.56 2.14
N VAL A 142 -11.49 -13.20 2.98
CA VAL A 142 -11.20 -14.64 2.92
C VAL A 142 -11.94 -15.45 3.99
N GLY A 143 -12.95 -14.88 4.63
CA GLY A 143 -13.83 -15.61 5.53
C GLY A 143 -14.38 -16.88 4.86
N GLY A 144 -14.25 -18.03 5.53
CA GLY A 144 -14.64 -19.34 5.02
C GLY A 144 -13.62 -20.04 4.10
N VAL A 145 -12.49 -19.40 3.76
CA VAL A 145 -11.39 -20.05 3.03
C VAL A 145 -10.57 -20.88 3.99
N LYS A 146 -10.87 -22.18 4.05
CA LYS A 146 -10.29 -23.12 5.04
C LYS A 146 -8.76 -23.17 5.05
N ALA A 147 -8.11 -23.07 3.90
CA ALA A 147 -6.64 -23.04 3.81
C ALA A 147 -6.07 -21.82 4.55
N VAL A 148 -6.68 -20.66 4.41
CA VAL A 148 -6.27 -19.43 5.10
C VAL A 148 -6.60 -19.51 6.59
N GLU A 149 -7.81 -19.93 6.95
CA GLU A 149 -8.23 -20.09 8.35
C GLU A 149 -7.27 -21.02 9.11
N ASN A 150 -6.96 -22.20 8.57
CA ASN A 150 -6.06 -23.17 9.20
C ASN A 150 -4.64 -22.61 9.42
N LEU A 151 -4.12 -21.81 8.48
CA LEU A 151 -2.80 -21.19 8.63
C LEU A 151 -2.80 -20.10 9.70
N VAL A 152 -3.86 -19.31 9.78
CA VAL A 152 -4.03 -18.31 10.85
C VAL A 152 -4.16 -19.00 12.21
N GLU A 153 -4.96 -20.06 12.33
CA GLU A 153 -5.11 -20.85 13.55
C GLU A 153 -3.79 -21.48 14.00
N ASN A 154 -3.04 -22.09 13.07
CA ASN A 154 -1.72 -22.66 13.36
C ASN A 154 -0.72 -21.60 13.84
N LEU A 155 -0.74 -20.40 13.24
CA LEU A 155 0.11 -19.30 13.65
C LEU A 155 -0.24 -18.82 15.06
N ILE A 156 -1.53 -18.68 15.36
CA ILE A 156 -2.03 -18.32 16.69
C ILE A 156 -1.60 -19.35 17.73
N LEU A 157 -1.91 -20.63 17.50
CA LEU A 157 -1.59 -21.73 18.41
C LEU A 157 -0.10 -21.76 18.71
N HIS A 158 0.75 -21.68 17.66
CA HIS A 158 2.20 -21.71 17.88
C HIS A 158 2.69 -20.53 18.74
N LEU A 159 2.17 -19.34 18.49
CA LEU A 159 2.58 -18.14 19.24
C LEU A 159 1.99 -18.09 20.65
N LEU A 160 0.85 -18.75 20.90
CA LEU A 160 0.29 -18.94 22.24
C LEU A 160 1.09 -19.93 23.07
N ASP A 161 1.37 -21.12 22.48
CA ASP A 161 1.99 -22.22 23.20
C ASP A 161 3.51 -22.02 23.37
N HIS A 162 4.13 -21.24 22.47
CA HIS A 162 5.57 -20.99 22.46
C HIS A 162 5.89 -19.50 22.34
N PRO A 163 5.44 -18.63 23.27
CA PRO A 163 5.58 -17.19 23.16
C PRO A 163 7.03 -16.71 23.10
N ASP A 164 7.97 -17.51 23.60
CA ASP A 164 9.40 -17.22 23.63
C ASP A 164 10.23 -17.95 22.58
N SER A 165 9.57 -18.74 21.73
CA SER A 165 10.25 -19.49 20.68
C SER A 165 10.91 -18.55 19.65
N ARG A 166 12.19 -18.82 19.34
CA ARG A 166 12.92 -18.19 18.23
C ARG A 166 12.94 -19.08 16.98
N ARG A 167 12.13 -20.15 16.95
CA ARG A 167 12.05 -21.06 15.82
C ARG A 167 11.47 -20.35 14.59
N ALA A 168 11.84 -20.85 13.42
CA ALA A 168 11.41 -20.26 12.15
C ALA A 168 9.94 -20.57 11.78
N ILE A 169 9.24 -21.41 12.57
CA ILE A 169 7.88 -21.87 12.28
C ILE A 169 6.90 -20.69 12.02
N PRO A 170 6.80 -19.66 12.89
CA PRO A 170 5.89 -18.56 12.62
C PRO A 170 6.18 -17.83 11.30
N MET A 171 7.46 -17.68 10.96
CA MET A 171 7.87 -17.07 9.69
C MET A 171 7.41 -17.89 8.50
N HIS A 172 7.65 -19.20 8.50
CA HIS A 172 7.23 -20.08 7.41
C HIS A 172 5.71 -20.18 7.30
N THR A 173 4.99 -20.15 8.43
CA THR A 173 3.52 -20.09 8.42
C THR A 173 3.01 -18.80 7.77
N VAL A 174 3.65 -17.67 8.04
CA VAL A 174 3.32 -16.38 7.36
C VAL A 174 3.65 -16.45 5.86
N VAL A 175 4.75 -17.09 5.46
CA VAL A 175 5.07 -17.30 4.04
C VAL A 175 3.95 -18.09 3.36
N LEU A 176 3.56 -19.24 3.94
CA LEU A 176 2.47 -20.07 3.42
C LEU A 176 1.14 -19.32 3.39
N LEU A 177 0.86 -18.51 4.42
CA LEU A 177 -0.34 -17.66 4.46
C LEU A 177 -0.34 -16.69 3.29
N PHE A 178 0.75 -15.99 3.02
CA PHE A 178 0.83 -15.03 1.92
C PHE A 178 0.76 -15.72 0.55
N MET A 179 1.32 -16.91 0.38
CA MET A 179 1.14 -17.73 -0.82
C MET A 179 -0.34 -18.08 -1.04
N ASN A 180 -1.06 -18.49 0.01
CA ASN A 180 -2.49 -18.76 -0.09
C ASN A 180 -3.31 -17.49 -0.36
N LEU A 181 -2.91 -16.34 0.17
CA LEU A 181 -3.58 -15.06 -0.11
C LEU A 181 -3.38 -14.58 -1.55
N LEU A 182 -2.28 -14.96 -2.21
CA LEU A 182 -2.10 -14.72 -3.64
C LEU A 182 -3.14 -15.43 -4.50
N GLU A 183 -3.53 -16.64 -4.13
CA GLU A 183 -4.59 -17.40 -4.81
C GLU A 183 -5.99 -16.77 -4.64
N GLN A 184 -6.13 -15.76 -3.75
CA GLN A 184 -7.40 -15.11 -3.43
C GLN A 184 -7.43 -13.64 -3.91
N THR A 185 -6.81 -13.34 -5.05
CA THR A 185 -6.73 -11.96 -5.57
C THR A 185 -8.07 -11.37 -5.97
N ASP A 186 -9.05 -12.21 -6.33
CA ASP A 186 -10.45 -11.83 -6.60
C ASP A 186 -11.17 -11.31 -5.34
N ARG A 187 -10.73 -11.74 -4.16
CA ARG A 187 -11.25 -11.34 -2.85
C ARG A 187 -10.47 -10.21 -2.19
N LEU A 188 -9.49 -9.65 -2.90
CA LEU A 188 -8.63 -8.59 -2.41
C LEU A 188 -9.24 -7.22 -2.70
N THR A 189 -9.43 -6.43 -1.65
CA THR A 189 -9.72 -5.00 -1.75
C THR A 189 -8.48 -4.21 -1.34
N ILE A 190 -8.04 -3.31 -2.20
CA ILE A 190 -6.81 -2.53 -1.98
C ILE A 190 -7.20 -1.14 -1.48
N GLY A 191 -6.92 -0.85 -0.22
CA GLY A 191 -7.07 0.50 0.33
C GLY A 191 -6.05 1.51 -0.21
N ILE A 192 -5.05 1.00 -0.93
CA ILE A 192 -4.04 1.76 -1.66
C ILE A 192 -4.49 2.05 -3.10
N ARG A 193 -5.55 1.42 -3.61
CA ARG A 193 -5.94 1.48 -5.03
C ARG A 193 -5.91 2.90 -5.58
N GLU A 194 -6.31 3.85 -4.78
CA GLU A 194 -6.37 5.25 -5.13
C GLU A 194 -4.99 5.94 -5.12
N GLN A 195 -4.16 5.66 -4.12
CA GLN A 195 -2.77 6.17 -4.08
C GLN A 195 -1.90 5.51 -5.15
N MET A 196 -2.07 4.21 -5.35
CA MET A 196 -1.38 3.46 -6.39
C MET A 196 -1.76 3.93 -7.78
N ALA A 197 -3.04 4.21 -8.03
CA ALA A 197 -3.48 4.76 -9.30
C ALA A 197 -2.80 6.09 -9.61
N VAL A 198 -2.67 6.98 -8.63
CA VAL A 198 -2.00 8.27 -8.80
C VAL A 198 -0.49 8.10 -8.97
N LEU A 199 0.16 7.27 -8.17
CA LEU A 199 1.59 6.98 -8.31
C LEU A 199 1.91 6.32 -9.66
N ARG A 200 1.08 5.36 -10.11
CA ARG A 200 1.18 4.78 -11.46
C ARG A 200 0.97 5.83 -12.53
N ALA A 201 0.01 6.75 -12.33
CA ALA A 201 -0.21 7.86 -13.26
C ALA A 201 1.01 8.79 -13.34
N LEU A 202 1.60 9.17 -12.22
CA LEU A 202 2.80 10.00 -12.19
C LEU A 202 4.00 9.31 -12.84
N LYS A 203 4.23 8.02 -12.52
CA LYS A 203 5.28 7.21 -13.14
C LYS A 203 5.05 7.03 -14.64
N TYR A 204 3.81 6.75 -15.04
CA TYR A 204 3.43 6.65 -16.44
C TYR A 204 3.69 7.97 -17.20
N ILE A 205 3.30 9.11 -16.63
CA ILE A 205 3.58 10.44 -17.19
C ILE A 205 5.09 10.66 -17.32
N GLU A 206 5.85 10.32 -16.28
CA GLU A 206 7.30 10.49 -16.30
C GLU A 206 7.98 9.74 -17.45
N MET A 207 7.53 8.51 -17.72
CA MET A 207 8.12 7.67 -18.74
C MET A 207 7.52 7.88 -20.15
N ASN A 208 6.29 8.38 -20.25
CA ASN A 208 5.54 8.43 -21.51
C ASN A 208 5.03 9.84 -21.85
N TYR A 209 5.53 10.91 -21.25
CA TYR A 209 4.99 12.27 -21.35
C TYR A 209 4.72 12.73 -22.80
N ALA A 210 5.57 12.34 -23.76
CA ALA A 210 5.41 12.74 -25.17
C ALA A 210 4.11 12.22 -25.80
N ASN A 211 3.68 11.00 -25.42
CA ASN A 211 2.50 10.31 -25.97
C ASN A 211 1.51 9.89 -24.86
N ALA A 212 1.56 10.54 -23.70
CA ALA A 212 0.75 10.15 -22.56
C ALA A 212 -0.75 10.31 -22.85
N SER A 213 -1.50 9.24 -22.59
CA SER A 213 -2.95 9.17 -22.75
C SER A 213 -3.60 8.62 -21.48
N LEU A 214 -4.60 9.32 -20.95
CA LEU A 214 -5.35 8.86 -19.78
C LEU A 214 -6.13 7.57 -20.08
N THR A 215 -6.65 7.44 -21.30
CA THR A 215 -7.35 6.22 -21.75
C THR A 215 -6.42 5.02 -21.74
N HIS A 216 -5.21 5.17 -22.29
CA HIS A 216 -4.22 4.09 -22.29
C HIS A 216 -3.77 3.74 -20.87
N LEU A 217 -3.54 4.73 -20.02
CA LEU A 217 -3.24 4.50 -18.60
C LEU A 217 -4.36 3.74 -17.89
N ALA A 218 -5.62 4.11 -18.14
CA ALA A 218 -6.78 3.44 -17.53
C ALA A 218 -6.90 1.97 -17.99
N GLN A 219 -6.58 1.68 -19.26
CA GLN A 219 -6.52 0.30 -19.80
C GLN A 219 -5.46 -0.53 -19.08
N ILE A 220 -4.21 -0.04 -18.99
CA ILE A 220 -3.11 -0.76 -18.30
C ILE A 220 -3.39 -0.92 -16.79
N ALA A 221 -4.06 0.07 -16.20
CA ALA A 221 -4.42 0.04 -14.77
C ALA A 221 -5.70 -0.74 -14.47
N HIS A 222 -6.36 -1.32 -15.50
CA HIS A 222 -7.68 -1.97 -15.39
C HIS A 222 -8.68 -1.13 -14.60
N SER A 223 -8.75 0.17 -14.91
CA SER A 223 -9.53 1.17 -14.18
C SER A 223 -10.46 1.94 -15.13
N ASP A 224 -11.56 2.45 -14.58
CA ASP A 224 -12.43 3.39 -15.32
C ASP A 224 -11.72 4.74 -15.52
N VAL A 225 -11.80 5.29 -16.73
CA VAL A 225 -11.14 6.55 -17.13
C VAL A 225 -11.64 7.72 -16.28
N SER A 226 -12.97 7.80 -16.06
CA SER A 226 -13.58 8.90 -15.32
C SER A 226 -13.24 8.84 -13.84
N TRP A 227 -13.20 7.64 -13.27
CA TRP A 227 -12.74 7.42 -11.92
C TRP A 227 -11.26 7.83 -11.75
N LEU A 228 -10.38 7.36 -12.64
CA LEU A 228 -8.95 7.66 -12.60
C LEU A 228 -8.68 9.17 -12.72
N SER A 229 -9.40 9.86 -13.61
CA SER A 229 -9.33 11.31 -13.77
C SER A 229 -9.69 12.04 -12.47
N ARG A 230 -10.81 11.68 -11.84
CA ARG A 230 -11.24 12.28 -10.57
C ARG A 230 -10.25 12.01 -9.45
N GLU A 231 -9.71 10.79 -9.37
CA GLU A 231 -8.78 10.42 -8.32
C GLU A 231 -7.43 11.16 -8.45
N ILE A 232 -6.91 11.28 -9.67
CA ILE A 232 -5.71 12.09 -9.94
C ILE A 232 -5.96 13.53 -9.49
N HIS A 233 -7.07 14.14 -9.91
CA HIS A 233 -7.38 15.52 -9.54
C HIS A 233 -7.57 15.68 -8.03
N ARG A 234 -8.29 14.78 -7.39
CA ARG A 234 -8.53 14.80 -5.94
C ARG A 234 -7.25 14.75 -5.12
N ARG A 235 -6.26 13.97 -5.57
CA ARG A 235 -5.00 13.75 -4.82
C ARG A 235 -3.89 14.74 -5.15
N THR A 236 -3.82 15.21 -6.38
CA THR A 236 -2.75 16.11 -6.83
C THR A 236 -3.18 17.57 -6.91
N GLY A 237 -4.48 17.85 -6.82
CA GLY A 237 -5.06 19.16 -7.10
C GLY A 237 -5.00 19.54 -8.58
N ARG A 238 -4.58 18.63 -9.47
CA ARG A 238 -4.34 18.88 -10.90
C ARG A 238 -4.97 17.81 -11.76
N THR A 239 -5.35 18.17 -12.97
CA THR A 239 -5.80 17.20 -13.98
C THR A 239 -4.62 16.42 -14.55
N PHE A 240 -4.90 15.25 -15.12
CA PHE A 240 -3.89 14.45 -15.84
C PHE A 240 -3.22 15.27 -16.95
N THR A 241 -4.00 16.06 -17.71
CA THR A 241 -3.48 16.91 -18.77
C THR A 241 -2.52 17.98 -18.27
N GLU A 242 -2.82 18.60 -17.13
CA GLU A 242 -1.92 19.60 -16.51
C GLU A 242 -0.60 18.97 -16.05
N LEU A 243 -0.65 17.76 -15.47
CA LEU A 243 0.56 17.02 -15.08
C LEU A 243 1.42 16.67 -16.29
N VAL A 244 0.82 16.17 -17.37
CA VAL A 244 1.53 15.88 -18.64
C VAL A 244 2.13 17.15 -19.22
N GLN A 245 1.37 18.24 -19.27
CA GLN A 245 1.85 19.52 -19.79
C GLN A 245 3.05 20.04 -19.00
N GLU A 246 2.99 19.97 -17.66
CA GLU A 246 4.10 20.38 -16.82
C GLU A 246 5.36 19.55 -17.08
N ARG A 247 5.23 18.22 -17.18
CA ARG A 247 6.37 17.32 -17.46
C ARG A 247 6.98 17.60 -18.83
N ARG A 248 6.15 17.81 -19.87
CA ARG A 248 6.60 18.19 -21.22
C ARG A 248 7.39 19.50 -21.23
N LEU A 249 6.87 20.51 -20.55
CA LEU A 249 7.52 21.84 -20.48
C LEU A 249 8.83 21.80 -19.70
N ASN A 250 8.91 21.06 -18.60
CA ASN A 250 10.15 20.87 -17.85
C ASN A 250 11.21 20.13 -18.69
N GLN A 251 10.81 19.09 -19.44
CA GLN A 251 11.71 18.42 -20.36
C GLN A 251 12.18 19.31 -21.51
N ALA A 252 11.28 20.11 -22.08
CA ALA A 252 11.64 21.10 -23.09
C ALA A 252 12.65 22.13 -22.58
N ALA A 253 12.45 22.63 -21.35
CA ALA A 253 13.38 23.56 -20.72
C ALA A 253 14.77 22.92 -20.55
N TRP A 254 14.82 21.68 -20.09
CA TRP A 254 16.08 20.93 -19.98
C TRP A 254 16.77 20.74 -21.34
N LEU A 255 16.04 20.34 -22.38
CA LEU A 255 16.59 20.18 -23.75
C LEU A 255 17.10 21.51 -24.32
N LEU A 256 16.41 22.62 -24.05
CA LEU A 256 16.82 23.95 -24.50
C LEU A 256 18.17 24.37 -23.92
N THR A 257 18.45 24.02 -22.67
CA THR A 257 19.67 24.40 -21.97
C THR A 257 20.82 23.39 -22.15
N ASN A 258 20.50 22.13 -22.47
CA ASN A 258 21.52 21.07 -22.56
C ASN A 258 21.78 20.58 -24.01
N THR A 259 21.07 21.12 -25.00
CA THR A 259 21.24 20.71 -26.41
C THR A 259 21.19 21.90 -27.37
N ARG A 260 21.74 21.71 -28.56
CA ARG A 260 21.64 22.68 -29.67
C ARG A 260 20.51 22.39 -30.66
N GLN A 261 19.56 21.52 -30.31
CA GLN A 261 18.43 21.18 -31.17
C GLN A 261 17.57 22.42 -31.47
N LYS A 262 16.92 22.44 -32.64
CA LYS A 262 15.99 23.54 -32.97
C LYS A 262 14.79 23.51 -32.01
N VAL A 263 14.26 24.69 -31.70
CA VAL A 263 13.11 24.83 -30.81
C VAL A 263 11.89 24.04 -31.33
N SER A 264 11.69 24.01 -32.65
CA SER A 264 10.64 23.22 -33.30
C SER A 264 10.79 21.72 -33.03
N ASP A 265 12.03 21.22 -33.14
CA ASP A 265 12.31 19.80 -32.97
C ASP A 265 12.16 19.36 -31.51
N ILE A 266 12.55 20.23 -30.58
CA ILE A 266 12.30 20.06 -29.13
C ILE A 266 10.79 20.02 -28.85
N ALA A 267 10.01 20.97 -29.42
CA ALA A 267 8.57 20.98 -29.23
C ALA A 267 7.92 19.66 -29.69
N LEU A 268 8.30 19.18 -30.88
CA LEU A 268 7.82 17.89 -31.41
C LEU A 268 8.25 16.70 -30.53
N SER A 269 9.51 16.66 -30.12
CA SER A 269 10.06 15.55 -29.31
C SER A 269 9.41 15.41 -27.95
N VAL A 270 8.94 16.51 -27.37
CA VAL A 270 8.22 16.49 -26.08
C VAL A 270 6.70 16.36 -26.24
N GLY A 271 6.19 16.17 -27.48
CA GLY A 271 4.81 15.82 -27.77
C GLY A 271 3.89 17.02 -28.10
N TYR A 272 4.43 18.13 -28.63
CA TYR A 272 3.63 19.25 -29.15
C TYR A 272 3.67 19.29 -30.68
N GLU A 273 2.59 18.94 -31.33
CA GLU A 273 2.42 19.09 -32.78
C GLU A 273 2.25 20.55 -33.21
N ASN A 274 1.56 21.35 -32.38
CA ASN A 274 1.36 22.77 -32.65
C ASN A 274 2.44 23.63 -31.96
N ILE A 275 3.41 24.06 -32.75
CA ILE A 275 4.56 24.84 -32.28
C ILE A 275 4.16 26.23 -31.76
N SER A 276 3.16 26.87 -32.35
CA SER A 276 2.66 28.15 -31.85
C SER A 276 2.02 28.03 -30.49
N TYR A 277 1.27 26.96 -30.26
CA TYR A 277 0.71 26.63 -28.95
C TYR A 277 1.82 26.39 -27.94
N PHE A 278 2.85 25.59 -28.29
CA PHE A 278 4.01 25.35 -27.43
C PHE A 278 4.67 26.65 -26.99
N HIS A 279 4.96 27.58 -27.94
CA HIS A 279 5.57 28.87 -27.61
C HIS A 279 4.75 29.66 -26.58
N ARG A 280 3.42 29.69 -26.76
CA ARG A 280 2.51 30.39 -25.85
C ARG A 280 2.52 29.83 -24.43
N ILE A 281 2.40 28.49 -24.29
CA ILE A 281 2.34 27.85 -22.97
C ILE A 281 3.70 27.84 -22.29
N PHE A 282 4.80 27.72 -23.04
CA PHE A 282 6.16 27.82 -22.51
C PHE A 282 6.41 29.22 -21.94
N ALA A 283 6.08 30.28 -22.72
CA ALA A 283 6.20 31.64 -22.24
C ALA A 283 5.34 31.93 -21.01
N LYS A 284 4.13 31.35 -20.94
CA LYS A 284 3.26 31.46 -19.76
C LYS A 284 3.89 30.82 -18.53
N ARG A 285 4.60 29.68 -18.68
CA ARG A 285 5.21 28.93 -17.57
C ARG A 285 6.52 29.55 -17.09
N PHE A 286 7.40 29.98 -18.03
CA PHE A 286 8.77 30.41 -17.73
C PHE A 286 9.00 31.94 -17.89
N GLY A 287 7.97 32.70 -18.20
CA GLY A 287 8.04 34.16 -18.31
C GLY A 287 8.74 34.69 -19.57
N CYS A 288 9.25 33.80 -20.45
CA CYS A 288 9.94 34.20 -21.67
C CYS A 288 9.81 33.13 -22.78
N SER A 289 10.11 33.54 -24.03
CA SER A 289 10.08 32.60 -25.15
C SER A 289 11.13 31.50 -25.02
N PRO A 290 10.91 30.29 -25.62
CA PRO A 290 11.90 29.21 -25.61
C PRO A 290 13.29 29.60 -26.09
N LYS A 291 13.37 30.46 -27.14
CA LYS A 291 14.64 31.00 -27.64
C LYS A 291 15.34 31.84 -26.58
N LYS A 292 14.62 32.82 -26.00
CA LYS A 292 15.17 33.68 -24.95
C LYS A 292 15.58 32.88 -23.71
N TYR A 293 14.81 31.85 -23.34
CA TYR A 293 15.14 30.96 -22.24
C TYR A 293 16.47 30.24 -22.48
N ARG A 294 16.71 29.75 -23.69
CA ARG A 294 17.99 29.17 -24.10
C ARG A 294 19.12 30.16 -23.96
N ASP A 295 18.96 31.34 -24.58
CA ASP A 295 20.03 32.36 -24.68
C ASP A 295 20.44 32.91 -23.30
N THR A 296 19.55 32.82 -22.30
CA THR A 296 19.79 33.29 -20.94
C THR A 296 20.39 32.21 -20.02
N ASN A 297 20.21 30.91 -20.32
CA ASN A 297 20.59 29.78 -19.44
C ASN A 297 21.59 28.79 -20.10
N LEU A 298 22.15 29.13 -21.29
CA LEU A 298 23.33 28.53 -21.88
C LEU A 298 24.55 29.30 -21.40
#